data_e8ea2896a6ea8f98d693457bb32e848d
#
_entry.id   e8ea2896a6ea8f98d693457bb32e848d
#
_cell.length_a   1.000
_cell.length_b   1.000
_cell.length_c   1.000
_cell.angle_alpha   90.00
_cell.angle_beta   90.00
_cell.angle_gamma   90.00
#
_symmetry.space_group_name_H-M   'P 1'
#
loop_
_entity.id
_entity.type
_entity.pdbx_description
1 polymer ?
#
loop_
_entity_poly.entity_id
_entity_poly.type
_entity_poly.pdbx_seq_one_letter_code
_entity_poly.pdbx_strand_id
1 'polypeptide(L)'
;MATETDPFLLRCLRQGAIIPGKTLAPELGLTAYTEPVGLPHPDNPTLPGHTPGGSSGGAAVMVARGLVRAAHASDGGGSIRIPAACTGIVGYKPPHDTGNANPVAQGFLAGTLTDSAYVNNVTVPARVPRLRVGVLIEPVHAEIEVSEHMLSAVDRAASALSKAGHDVMMVRRPYGDAPFAAFHDILSLRSVKVPGEASPLVSWLRDRGSRIGEHRKEAVITEFMSVKSQVLRAWDVDVLLSPMLAFDPPPIGYFRAMSPESDFYTQTQWTPWATMFNMAGLGALVFPFENIRTPIHVGALRVSPAQLFGVAATLYGDSDRRITL
;
A
#
# COMPACT_ATOMS: atom_id res chain seq x y z
N MET A 1 10.11 -9.15 -23.72
CA MET A 1 8.68 -9.42 -23.45
C MET A 1 8.61 -10.59 -22.50
N ALA A 2 7.61 -10.62 -21.61
CA ALA A 2 7.39 -11.81 -20.77
C ALA A 2 7.00 -13.00 -21.68
N THR A 3 7.60 -14.13 -21.46
CA THR A 3 7.35 -15.39 -22.21
C THR A 3 6.24 -16.22 -21.60
N GLU A 4 5.86 -15.90 -20.35
CA GLU A 4 4.85 -16.65 -19.59
C GLU A 4 3.84 -15.68 -18.97
N THR A 5 2.61 -16.14 -18.78
CA THR A 5 1.56 -15.39 -18.08
C THR A 5 1.59 -15.77 -16.59
N ASP A 6 1.60 -14.77 -15.72
CA ASP A 6 1.59 -14.97 -14.27
C ASP A 6 0.38 -15.81 -13.82
N PRO A 7 0.55 -16.77 -12.87
CA PRO A 7 -0.54 -17.62 -12.39
C PRO A 7 -1.75 -16.86 -11.82
N PHE A 8 -1.53 -15.67 -11.26
CA PHE A 8 -2.62 -14.80 -10.80
C PHE A 8 -3.48 -14.32 -11.97
N LEU A 9 -2.85 -13.84 -13.06
CA LEU A 9 -3.56 -13.42 -14.27
C LEU A 9 -4.28 -14.58 -14.95
N LEU A 10 -3.68 -15.78 -14.98
CA LEU A 10 -4.35 -16.97 -15.51
C LEU A 10 -5.64 -17.32 -14.75
N ARG A 11 -5.66 -17.09 -13.41
CA ARG A 11 -6.89 -17.26 -12.64
C ARG A 11 -7.95 -16.24 -13.03
N CYS A 12 -7.57 -14.96 -13.19
CA CYS A 12 -8.50 -13.92 -13.61
C CYS A 12 -9.11 -14.24 -14.99
N LEU A 13 -8.29 -14.67 -15.95
CA LEU A 13 -8.77 -15.08 -17.28
C LEU A 13 -9.75 -16.25 -17.22
N ARG A 14 -9.46 -17.27 -16.39
CA ARG A 14 -10.39 -18.42 -16.17
C ARG A 14 -11.71 -18.00 -15.53
N GLN A 15 -11.73 -16.89 -14.80
CA GLN A 15 -12.93 -16.28 -14.21
C GLN A 15 -13.66 -15.33 -15.18
N GLY A 16 -13.21 -15.24 -16.43
CA GLY A 16 -13.84 -14.43 -17.48
C GLY A 16 -13.35 -12.98 -17.55
N ALA A 17 -12.22 -12.65 -16.91
CA ALA A 17 -11.66 -11.31 -17.02
C ALA A 17 -11.16 -11.04 -18.44
N ILE A 18 -11.44 -9.83 -18.95
CA ILE A 18 -10.89 -9.32 -20.20
C ILE A 18 -9.74 -8.37 -19.84
N ILE A 19 -8.58 -8.58 -20.46
CA ILE A 19 -7.38 -7.75 -20.24
C ILE A 19 -7.21 -6.82 -21.44
N PRO A 20 -7.64 -5.55 -21.35
CA PRO A 20 -7.56 -4.61 -22.47
C PRO A 20 -6.14 -4.08 -22.72
N GLY A 21 -5.22 -4.23 -21.78
CA GLY A 21 -3.85 -3.75 -21.92
C GLY A 21 -3.01 -3.84 -20.65
N LYS A 22 -1.82 -3.27 -20.72
CA LYS A 22 -0.89 -3.10 -19.60
C LYS A 22 -0.76 -1.62 -19.26
N THR A 23 -0.64 -1.33 -17.98
CA THR A 23 -0.47 0.03 -17.47
C THR A 23 0.99 0.34 -17.16
N LEU A 24 1.31 1.63 -17.05
CA LEU A 24 2.65 2.09 -16.69
C LEU A 24 2.95 1.76 -15.22
N ALA A 25 4.19 1.34 -14.99
CA ALA A 25 4.77 1.12 -13.67
C ALA A 25 6.22 1.62 -13.69
N PRO A 26 6.81 2.02 -12.56
CA PRO A 26 8.21 2.38 -12.49
C PRO A 26 9.09 1.14 -12.64
N GLU A 27 10.39 1.36 -12.85
CA GLU A 27 11.38 0.30 -13.00
C GLU A 27 11.32 -0.68 -11.83
N LEU A 28 11.23 -1.97 -12.13
CA LEU A 28 11.10 -3.09 -11.17
C LEU A 28 9.99 -2.92 -10.11
N GLY A 29 9.11 -1.94 -10.24
CA GLY A 29 8.08 -1.65 -9.26
C GLY A 29 8.61 -1.16 -7.91
N LEU A 30 9.80 -0.56 -7.87
CA LEU A 30 10.52 -0.27 -6.61
C LEU A 30 10.17 1.09 -5.99
N THR A 31 9.47 1.98 -6.70
CA THR A 31 9.18 3.30 -6.17
C THR A 31 7.72 3.47 -5.75
N ALA A 32 7.50 4.33 -4.75
CA ALA A 32 6.17 4.77 -4.30
C ALA A 32 5.52 5.79 -5.25
N TYR A 33 6.19 6.14 -6.35
CA TYR A 33 5.73 7.02 -7.42
C TYR A 33 5.89 6.33 -8.78
N THR A 34 5.20 6.79 -9.83
CA THR A 34 5.22 6.16 -11.16
C THR A 34 5.76 7.13 -12.20
N GLU A 35 7.07 7.09 -12.38
CA GLU A 35 7.79 7.86 -13.39
C GLU A 35 8.76 6.92 -14.13
N PRO A 36 8.26 6.13 -15.11
CA PRO A 36 9.08 5.15 -15.81
C PRO A 36 10.18 5.84 -16.65
N VAL A 37 11.34 5.20 -16.73
CA VAL A 37 12.48 5.73 -17.52
C VAL A 37 12.16 5.66 -19.01
N GLY A 38 12.34 6.77 -19.73
CA GLY A 38 12.14 6.81 -21.17
C GLY A 38 10.70 6.71 -21.66
N LEU A 39 9.72 6.74 -20.77
CA LEU A 39 8.29 6.72 -21.09
C LEU A 39 7.57 7.91 -20.44
N PRO A 40 6.42 8.33 -20.98
CA PRO A 40 5.57 9.30 -20.31
C PRO A 40 5.14 8.80 -18.91
N HIS A 41 5.05 9.69 -17.95
CA HIS A 41 4.46 9.38 -16.64
C HIS A 41 2.92 9.47 -16.72
N PRO A 42 2.19 8.66 -15.95
CA PRO A 42 0.74 8.82 -15.80
C PRO A 42 0.45 10.08 -14.95
N ASP A 43 -0.47 10.91 -15.41
CA ASP A 43 -0.90 12.10 -14.70
C ASP A 43 -2.00 11.77 -13.70
N ASN A 44 -1.94 12.35 -12.50
CA ASN A 44 -2.93 12.13 -11.44
C ASN A 44 -4.24 12.85 -11.80
N PRO A 45 -5.36 12.13 -12.05
CA PRO A 45 -6.60 12.78 -12.48
C PRO A 45 -7.27 13.60 -11.39
N THR A 46 -6.94 13.39 -10.11
CA THR A 46 -7.53 14.12 -8.98
C THR A 46 -6.65 15.27 -8.49
N LEU A 47 -5.39 15.30 -8.92
CA LEU A 47 -4.42 16.36 -8.62
C LEU A 47 -3.44 16.52 -9.79
N PRO A 48 -3.83 17.20 -10.88
CA PRO A 48 -3.00 17.37 -12.08
C PRO A 48 -1.61 17.91 -11.77
N GLY A 49 -0.59 17.40 -12.45
CA GLY A 49 0.82 17.75 -12.23
C GLY A 49 1.49 17.08 -11.03
N HIS A 50 0.76 16.25 -10.29
CA HIS A 50 1.27 15.52 -9.12
C HIS A 50 1.33 14.01 -9.39
N THR A 51 2.13 13.31 -8.62
CA THR A 51 2.26 11.86 -8.77
C THR A 51 0.94 11.15 -8.46
N PRO A 52 0.53 10.16 -9.26
CA PRO A 52 -0.58 9.26 -8.92
C PRO A 52 -0.17 8.20 -7.89
N GLY A 53 1.01 8.33 -7.29
CA GLY A 53 1.61 7.29 -6.46
C GLY A 53 2.18 6.14 -7.29
N GLY A 54 2.67 5.11 -6.61
CA GLY A 54 3.33 3.94 -7.20
C GLY A 54 3.40 2.74 -6.24
N SER A 55 3.82 1.63 -6.80
CA SER A 55 4.30 1.40 -8.16
C SER A 55 3.15 1.17 -9.17
N SER A 56 1.92 0.90 -8.72
CA SER A 56 0.78 0.65 -9.61
C SER A 56 0.03 1.94 -10.02
N GLY A 57 0.75 3.06 -10.22
CA GLY A 57 0.13 4.35 -10.52
C GLY A 57 -0.60 4.41 -11.86
N GLY A 58 -0.07 3.76 -12.90
CA GLY A 58 -0.78 3.66 -14.16
C GLY A 58 -2.11 2.90 -14.05
N ALA A 59 -2.16 1.84 -13.24
CA ALA A 59 -3.39 1.10 -12.95
C ALA A 59 -4.40 1.99 -12.19
N ALA A 60 -3.91 2.74 -11.19
CA ALA A 60 -4.75 3.66 -10.42
C ALA A 60 -5.37 4.75 -11.30
N VAL A 61 -4.59 5.34 -12.21
CA VAL A 61 -5.10 6.36 -13.16
C VAL A 61 -6.19 5.80 -14.06
N MET A 62 -6.06 4.56 -14.57
CA MET A 62 -7.07 3.92 -15.41
C MET A 62 -8.40 3.73 -14.65
N VAL A 63 -8.33 3.31 -13.38
CA VAL A 63 -9.50 3.15 -12.51
C VAL A 63 -10.10 4.50 -12.15
N ALA A 64 -9.28 5.46 -11.70
CA ALA A 64 -9.75 6.79 -11.30
C ALA A 64 -10.43 7.56 -12.44
N ARG A 65 -9.97 7.37 -13.68
CA ARG A 65 -10.63 7.90 -14.90
C ARG A 65 -11.87 7.13 -15.33
N GLY A 66 -12.25 6.06 -14.62
CA GLY A 66 -13.40 5.24 -14.96
C GLY A 66 -13.26 4.41 -16.25
N LEU A 67 -12.05 4.27 -16.78
CA LEU A 67 -11.79 3.49 -18.01
C LEU A 67 -11.93 1.98 -17.76
N VAL A 68 -11.65 1.54 -16.53
CA VAL A 68 -11.91 0.19 -16.04
C VAL A 68 -12.48 0.27 -14.63
N ARG A 69 -13.31 -0.69 -14.23
CA ARG A 69 -13.88 -0.75 -12.88
C ARG A 69 -12.82 -1.18 -11.84
N ALA A 70 -11.91 -2.06 -12.26
CA ALA A 70 -10.80 -2.53 -11.45
C ALA A 70 -9.59 -2.81 -12.33
N ALA A 71 -8.40 -2.71 -11.74
CA ALA A 71 -7.14 -3.02 -12.39
C ALA A 71 -6.27 -3.88 -11.47
N HIS A 72 -5.59 -4.88 -12.06
CA HIS A 72 -4.59 -5.68 -11.34
C HIS A 72 -3.43 -4.79 -10.89
N ALA A 73 -2.96 -5.06 -9.69
CA ALA A 73 -1.84 -4.36 -9.05
C ALA A 73 -1.11 -5.31 -8.09
N SER A 74 0.14 -4.98 -7.77
CA SER A 74 0.91 -5.66 -6.74
C SER A 74 1.31 -4.69 -5.63
N ASP A 75 1.54 -5.19 -4.41
CA ASP A 75 1.87 -4.38 -3.24
C ASP A 75 3.02 -5.03 -2.47
N GLY A 76 4.22 -4.50 -2.66
CA GLY A 76 5.44 -4.95 -1.98
C GLY A 76 5.90 -4.02 -0.86
N GLY A 77 5.39 -2.79 -0.85
CA GLY A 77 5.72 -1.76 0.15
C GLY A 77 4.63 -0.68 0.22
N GLY A 78 3.43 -0.99 -0.29
CA GLY A 78 2.31 -0.04 -0.39
C GLY A 78 1.82 0.17 -1.81
N SER A 79 2.33 -0.55 -2.79
CA SER A 79 2.12 -0.25 -4.23
C SER A 79 0.70 -0.49 -4.78
N ILE A 80 -0.25 -0.98 -3.99
CA ILE A 80 -1.71 -0.87 -4.22
C ILE A 80 -2.25 0.33 -3.45
N ARG A 81 -1.89 0.43 -2.17
CA ARG A 81 -2.48 1.35 -1.20
C ARG A 81 -2.06 2.80 -1.42
N ILE A 82 -0.79 3.04 -1.75
CA ILE A 82 -0.27 4.38 -2.05
C ILE A 82 -0.99 5.01 -3.25
N PRO A 83 -1.04 4.35 -4.44
CA PRO A 83 -1.73 4.95 -5.57
C PRO A 83 -3.24 5.05 -5.37
N ALA A 84 -3.87 4.17 -4.59
CA ALA A 84 -5.27 4.34 -4.18
C ALA A 84 -5.48 5.63 -3.38
N ALA A 85 -4.59 5.89 -2.39
CA ALA A 85 -4.61 7.11 -1.59
C ALA A 85 -4.40 8.37 -2.44
N CYS A 86 -3.50 8.33 -3.41
CA CYS A 86 -3.16 9.46 -4.28
C CYS A 86 -4.27 9.82 -5.26
N THR A 87 -5.06 8.85 -5.69
CA THR A 87 -6.05 9.02 -6.77
C THR A 87 -7.51 8.92 -6.31
N GLY A 88 -7.73 8.81 -4.99
CA GLY A 88 -9.07 8.80 -4.40
C GLY A 88 -9.91 7.57 -4.74
N ILE A 89 -9.29 6.42 -4.94
CA ILE A 89 -9.95 5.14 -5.23
C ILE A 89 -9.74 4.12 -4.10
N VAL A 90 -10.25 2.92 -4.26
CA VAL A 90 -10.11 1.83 -3.28
C VAL A 90 -8.95 0.91 -3.66
N GLY A 91 -8.03 0.69 -2.71
CA GLY A 91 -6.92 -0.24 -2.86
C GLY A 91 -6.93 -1.29 -1.77
N TYR A 92 -7.10 -2.56 -2.14
CA TYR A 92 -7.03 -3.67 -1.20
C TYR A 92 -5.79 -4.51 -1.45
N LYS A 93 -4.92 -4.53 -0.44
CA LYS A 93 -3.81 -5.47 -0.33
C LYS A 93 -4.30 -6.70 0.45
N PRO A 94 -4.50 -7.87 -0.20
CA PRO A 94 -4.88 -9.08 0.52
C PRO A 94 -3.75 -9.58 1.44
N PRO A 95 -4.06 -10.42 2.43
CA PRO A 95 -3.03 -11.16 3.15
C PRO A 95 -2.26 -12.06 2.18
N HIS A 96 -0.97 -12.31 2.47
CA HIS A 96 -0.12 -13.13 1.63
C HIS A 96 0.90 -13.90 2.45
N ASP A 97 1.52 -14.91 1.84
CA ASP A 97 2.61 -15.64 2.44
C ASP A 97 3.91 -14.81 2.37
N THR A 98 4.54 -14.64 3.52
CA THR A 98 5.82 -13.93 3.66
C THR A 98 7.03 -14.86 3.64
N GLY A 99 6.85 -16.14 3.32
CA GLY A 99 7.94 -17.11 3.21
C GLY A 99 9.10 -16.59 2.35
N ASN A 100 10.33 -16.88 2.76
CA ASN A 100 11.55 -16.34 2.15
C ASN A 100 11.59 -14.79 2.10
N ALA A 101 11.07 -14.16 3.14
CA ALA A 101 10.95 -12.71 3.25
C ALA A 101 10.26 -12.06 2.02
N ASN A 102 9.16 -12.67 1.55
CA ASN A 102 8.40 -12.14 0.43
C ASN A 102 7.48 -11.00 0.89
N PRO A 103 7.68 -9.73 0.44
CA PRO A 103 6.81 -8.63 0.80
C PRO A 103 5.59 -8.48 -0.12
N VAL A 104 5.53 -9.21 -1.26
CA VAL A 104 4.64 -8.89 -2.37
C VAL A 104 3.32 -9.64 -2.28
N ALA A 105 2.23 -8.88 -2.20
CA ALA A 105 0.87 -9.35 -2.42
C ALA A 105 0.39 -9.00 -3.83
N GLN A 106 -0.37 -9.88 -4.47
CA GLN A 106 -1.13 -9.59 -5.70
C GLN A 106 -2.55 -9.18 -5.31
N GLY A 107 -3.11 -8.17 -5.96
CA GLY A 107 -4.44 -7.66 -5.65
C GLY A 107 -4.98 -6.72 -6.70
N PHE A 108 -5.91 -5.87 -6.31
CA PHE A 108 -6.59 -4.94 -7.22
C PHE A 108 -6.74 -3.54 -6.64
N LEU A 109 -6.72 -2.59 -7.55
CA LEU A 109 -7.29 -1.25 -7.39
C LEU A 109 -8.69 -1.25 -7.97
N ALA A 110 -9.64 -0.58 -7.35
CA ALA A 110 -11.03 -0.54 -7.79
C ALA A 110 -11.66 0.84 -7.57
N GLY A 111 -12.65 1.21 -8.38
CA GLY A 111 -13.30 2.52 -8.30
C GLY A 111 -14.20 2.67 -7.07
N THR A 112 -14.76 1.57 -6.55
CA THR A 112 -15.66 1.55 -5.40
C THR A 112 -15.33 0.41 -4.45
N LEU A 113 -15.83 0.49 -3.20
CA LEU A 113 -15.69 -0.60 -2.24
C LEU A 113 -16.40 -1.87 -2.72
N THR A 114 -17.56 -1.72 -3.36
CA THR A 114 -18.33 -2.84 -3.97
C THR A 114 -17.54 -3.51 -5.09
N ASP A 115 -16.93 -2.74 -6.01
CA ASP A 115 -16.07 -3.29 -7.06
C ASP A 115 -14.84 -4.01 -6.46
N SER A 116 -14.24 -3.43 -5.42
CA SER A 116 -13.10 -4.02 -4.72
C SER A 116 -13.49 -5.36 -4.06
N ALA A 117 -14.63 -5.41 -3.38
CA ALA A 117 -15.14 -6.65 -2.78
C ALA A 117 -15.40 -7.71 -3.85
N TYR A 118 -16.03 -7.33 -4.98
CA TYR A 118 -16.34 -8.23 -6.09
C TYR A 118 -15.08 -8.88 -6.70
N VAL A 119 -14.08 -8.08 -7.10
CA VAL A 119 -12.89 -8.62 -7.78
C VAL A 119 -11.99 -9.43 -6.84
N ASN A 120 -12.09 -9.22 -5.54
CA ASN A 120 -11.37 -9.98 -4.52
C ASN A 120 -12.19 -11.17 -3.97
N ASN A 121 -13.39 -11.40 -4.50
CA ASN A 121 -14.32 -12.46 -4.04
C ASN A 121 -14.59 -12.38 -2.53
N VAL A 122 -14.84 -11.17 -2.03
CA VAL A 122 -15.16 -10.90 -0.63
C VAL A 122 -16.65 -10.58 -0.49
N THR A 123 -17.34 -11.34 0.33
CA THR A 123 -18.73 -11.02 0.72
C THR A 123 -18.69 -10.06 1.90
N VAL A 124 -19.16 -8.83 1.70
CA VAL A 124 -19.23 -7.82 2.74
C VAL A 124 -20.36 -8.16 3.70
N PRO A 125 -20.13 -8.36 5.00
CA PRO A 125 -21.17 -8.68 5.95
C PRO A 125 -22.06 -7.46 6.21
N ALA A 126 -23.36 -7.67 6.40
CA ALA A 126 -24.31 -6.60 6.75
C ALA A 126 -24.00 -5.94 8.11
N ARG A 127 -23.36 -6.67 9.00
CA ARG A 127 -22.90 -6.17 10.30
C ARG A 127 -21.58 -6.80 10.67
N VAL A 128 -20.72 -6.00 11.30
CA VAL A 128 -19.46 -6.46 11.91
C VAL A 128 -19.67 -6.54 13.41
N PRO A 129 -19.17 -7.59 14.10
CA PRO A 129 -19.19 -7.63 15.56
C PRO A 129 -18.41 -6.45 16.15
N ARG A 130 -18.64 -6.15 17.43
CA ARG A 130 -17.81 -5.17 18.14
C ARG A 130 -16.34 -5.60 18.07
N LEU A 131 -15.49 -4.71 17.61
CA LEU A 131 -14.05 -4.90 17.42
C LEU A 131 -13.28 -3.89 18.26
N ARG A 132 -12.05 -4.26 18.59
CA ARG A 132 -11.04 -3.37 19.17
C ARG A 132 -10.26 -2.73 18.01
N VAL A 133 -10.29 -1.42 17.92
CA VAL A 133 -9.65 -0.63 16.86
C VAL A 133 -8.49 0.15 17.46
N GLY A 134 -7.27 -0.17 17.04
CA GLY A 134 -6.09 0.61 17.36
C GLY A 134 -5.93 1.79 16.39
N VAL A 135 -5.72 2.99 16.90
CA VAL A 135 -5.43 4.18 16.10
C VAL A 135 -3.95 4.49 16.19
N LEU A 136 -3.25 4.37 15.08
CA LEU A 136 -1.81 4.59 14.97
C LEU A 136 -1.52 5.82 14.11
N ILE A 137 -1.29 6.94 14.74
CA ILE A 137 -0.89 8.19 14.06
C ILE A 137 0.62 8.40 14.04
N GLU A 138 1.34 7.74 14.96
CA GLU A 138 2.80 7.77 15.00
C GLU A 138 3.39 7.09 13.76
N PRO A 139 4.27 7.75 12.98
CA PRO A 139 4.96 7.12 11.86
C PRO A 139 5.81 5.93 12.31
N VAL A 140 5.74 4.79 11.57
CA VAL A 140 6.43 3.55 11.99
C VAL A 140 7.88 3.51 11.52
N HIS A 141 8.14 3.90 10.27
CA HIS A 141 9.43 3.68 9.62
C HIS A 141 10.22 4.97 9.32
N ALA A 142 9.74 6.09 9.79
CA ALA A 142 10.39 7.37 9.62
C ALA A 142 9.97 8.35 10.70
N GLU A 143 10.76 9.38 10.91
CA GLU A 143 10.37 10.57 11.66
C GLU A 143 9.94 11.63 10.66
N ILE A 144 8.68 12.04 10.74
CA ILE A 144 8.08 13.05 9.87
C ILE A 144 6.89 13.70 10.56
N GLU A 145 6.70 14.99 10.32
CA GLU A 145 5.47 15.69 10.68
C GLU A 145 4.35 15.30 9.70
N VAL A 146 3.24 14.84 10.24
CA VAL A 146 2.08 14.41 9.44
C VAL A 146 1.14 15.59 9.25
N SER A 147 0.69 15.81 8.03
CA SER A 147 -0.23 16.88 7.69
C SER A 147 -1.51 16.84 8.53
N GLU A 148 -1.94 17.98 9.04
CA GLU A 148 -3.07 18.13 9.95
C GLU A 148 -4.37 17.53 9.38
N HIS A 149 -4.64 17.73 8.09
CA HIS A 149 -5.86 17.20 7.47
C HIS A 149 -5.88 15.66 7.42
N MET A 150 -4.70 15.00 7.30
CA MET A 150 -4.59 13.53 7.37
C MET A 150 -4.87 13.04 8.80
N LEU A 151 -4.29 13.70 9.81
CA LEU A 151 -4.55 13.38 11.22
C LEU A 151 -6.02 13.60 11.58
N SER A 152 -6.59 14.72 11.18
CA SER A 152 -8.00 15.05 11.40
C SER A 152 -8.95 14.03 10.75
N ALA A 153 -8.62 13.51 9.56
CA ALA A 153 -9.41 12.47 8.91
C ALA A 153 -9.40 11.17 9.72
N VAL A 154 -8.24 10.77 10.23
CA VAL A 154 -8.11 9.58 11.10
C VAL A 154 -8.91 9.75 12.39
N ASP A 155 -8.86 10.92 13.02
CA ASP A 155 -9.62 11.21 14.23
C ASP A 155 -11.14 11.12 14.00
N ARG A 156 -11.64 11.70 12.90
CA ARG A 156 -13.06 11.60 12.52
C ARG A 156 -13.46 10.16 12.18
N ALA A 157 -12.60 9.39 11.50
CA ALA A 157 -12.86 7.98 11.24
C ALA A 157 -12.89 7.14 12.53
N ALA A 158 -11.97 7.41 13.46
CA ALA A 158 -11.95 6.81 14.79
C ALA A 158 -13.25 7.11 15.57
N SER A 159 -13.69 8.37 15.54
CA SER A 159 -14.96 8.79 16.14
C SER A 159 -16.17 8.10 15.51
N ALA A 160 -16.17 7.93 14.18
CA ALA A 160 -17.25 7.21 13.47
C ALA A 160 -17.30 5.74 13.89
N LEU A 161 -16.15 5.06 13.98
CA LEU A 161 -16.07 3.68 14.46
C LEU A 161 -16.51 3.52 15.92
N SER A 162 -16.15 4.45 16.79
CA SER A 162 -16.62 4.49 18.17
C SER A 162 -18.14 4.64 18.26
N LYS A 163 -18.74 5.55 17.47
CA LYS A 163 -20.19 5.72 17.36
C LYS A 163 -20.90 4.47 16.80
N ALA A 164 -20.24 3.71 15.95
CA ALA A 164 -20.72 2.43 15.43
C ALA A 164 -20.62 1.28 16.45
N GLY A 165 -20.07 1.53 17.66
CA GLY A 165 -20.01 0.58 18.76
C GLY A 165 -18.72 -0.22 18.87
N HIS A 166 -17.66 0.16 18.15
CA HIS A 166 -16.32 -0.42 18.29
C HIS A 166 -15.57 0.18 19.48
N ASP A 167 -14.62 -0.57 20.05
CA ASP A 167 -13.69 -0.10 21.09
C ASP A 167 -12.48 0.54 20.42
N VAL A 168 -12.38 1.85 20.48
CA VAL A 168 -11.31 2.62 19.82
C VAL A 168 -10.28 3.07 20.85
N MET A 169 -9.01 2.83 20.58
CA MET A 169 -7.91 3.20 21.45
C MET A 169 -6.67 3.65 20.66
N MET A 170 -5.94 4.61 21.21
CA MET A 170 -4.64 4.99 20.65
C MET A 170 -3.60 3.89 20.88
N VAL A 171 -2.79 3.61 19.89
CA VAL A 171 -1.65 2.69 19.99
C VAL A 171 -0.37 3.38 19.51
N ARG A 172 0.79 2.90 19.96
CA ARG A 172 2.10 3.38 19.55
C ARG A 172 2.74 2.42 18.56
N ARG A 173 3.82 2.86 17.88
CA ARG A 173 4.55 1.99 16.93
C ARG A 173 4.95 0.67 17.61
N PRO A 174 4.87 -0.47 16.88
CA PRO A 174 4.98 -1.80 17.51
C PRO A 174 6.41 -2.28 17.70
N TYR A 175 7.38 -1.62 17.05
CA TYR A 175 8.80 -1.98 17.04
C TYR A 175 9.68 -0.79 16.67
N GLY A 176 11.00 -0.92 16.85
CA GLY A 176 12.00 0.07 16.43
C GLY A 176 12.40 -0.07 14.96
N ASP A 177 13.62 0.36 14.60
CA ASP A 177 14.05 0.55 13.21
C ASP A 177 14.55 -0.72 12.51
N ALA A 178 14.96 -1.75 13.28
CA ALA A 178 15.55 -2.97 12.72
C ALA A 178 14.69 -3.67 11.65
N PRO A 179 13.37 -3.85 11.81
CA PRO A 179 12.53 -4.45 10.77
C PRO A 179 12.53 -3.68 9.45
N PHE A 180 12.55 -2.34 9.48
CA PHE A 180 12.61 -1.55 8.26
C PHE A 180 14.00 -1.63 7.60
N ALA A 181 15.07 -1.66 8.38
CA ALA A 181 16.40 -1.93 7.85
C ALA A 181 16.47 -3.29 7.15
N ALA A 182 15.83 -4.33 7.72
CA ALA A 182 15.72 -5.62 7.07
C ALA A 182 14.92 -5.57 5.76
N PHE A 183 13.82 -4.83 5.72
CA PHE A 183 13.06 -4.60 4.48
C PHE A 183 13.92 -3.94 3.40
N HIS A 184 14.66 -2.90 3.75
CA HIS A 184 15.59 -2.22 2.83
C HIS A 184 16.67 -3.17 2.31
N ASP A 185 17.25 -4.01 3.18
CA ASP A 185 18.22 -5.03 2.79
C ASP A 185 17.61 -6.07 1.82
N ILE A 186 16.36 -6.52 2.05
CA ILE A 186 15.65 -7.41 1.14
C ILE A 186 15.45 -6.79 -0.24
N LEU A 187 15.04 -5.52 -0.32
CA LEU A 187 14.90 -4.82 -1.60
C LEU A 187 16.25 -4.72 -2.32
N SER A 188 17.31 -4.38 -1.59
CA SER A 188 18.68 -4.29 -2.13
C SER A 188 19.16 -5.64 -2.67
N LEU A 189 19.03 -6.73 -1.90
CA LEU A 189 19.41 -8.09 -2.32
C LEU A 189 18.62 -8.58 -3.54
N ARG A 190 17.34 -8.24 -3.64
CA ARG A 190 16.51 -8.59 -4.81
C ARG A 190 16.93 -7.81 -6.04
N SER A 191 17.30 -6.54 -5.88
CA SER A 191 17.76 -5.68 -6.99
C SER A 191 19.04 -6.21 -7.64
N VAL A 192 19.95 -6.82 -6.89
CA VAL A 192 21.19 -7.43 -7.42
C VAL A 192 20.89 -8.52 -8.46
N LYS A 193 19.78 -9.25 -8.32
CA LYS A 193 19.42 -10.37 -9.20
C LYS A 193 18.89 -9.96 -10.58
N VAL A 194 18.61 -8.68 -10.79
CA VAL A 194 18.06 -8.18 -12.05
C VAL A 194 19.17 -7.61 -12.91
N PRO A 195 19.47 -8.19 -14.09
CA PRO A 195 20.54 -7.73 -14.97
C PRO A 195 20.14 -6.49 -15.77
N GLY A 196 21.11 -5.86 -16.41
CA GLY A 196 20.93 -4.75 -17.36
C GLY A 196 21.17 -3.37 -16.76
N GLU A 197 21.02 -2.34 -17.61
CA GLU A 197 21.07 -0.95 -17.19
C GLU A 197 19.95 -0.64 -16.19
N ALA A 198 20.19 0.31 -15.30
CA ALA A 198 19.28 0.63 -14.22
C ALA A 198 19.25 2.14 -13.96
N SER A 199 18.09 2.62 -13.49
CA SER A 199 17.97 3.98 -12.99
C SER A 199 18.91 4.24 -11.79
N PRO A 200 19.18 5.49 -11.43
CA PRO A 200 20.05 5.82 -10.30
C PRO A 200 19.64 5.12 -9.01
N LEU A 201 18.34 5.08 -8.69
CA LEU A 201 17.84 4.43 -7.48
C LEU A 201 18.06 2.90 -7.52
N VAL A 202 17.76 2.24 -8.62
CA VAL A 202 17.98 0.80 -8.75
C VAL A 202 19.46 0.45 -8.71
N SER A 203 20.32 1.27 -9.33
CA SER A 203 21.77 1.12 -9.27
C SER A 203 22.29 1.24 -7.83
N TRP A 204 21.81 2.22 -7.07
CA TRP A 204 22.16 2.40 -5.67
C TRP A 204 21.72 1.21 -4.80
N LEU A 205 20.51 0.68 -5.00
CA LEU A 205 20.04 -0.51 -4.31
C LEU A 205 20.89 -1.76 -4.66
N ARG A 206 21.31 -1.92 -5.93
CA ARG A 206 22.21 -3.00 -6.36
C ARG A 206 23.58 -2.90 -5.68
N ASP A 207 24.17 -1.72 -5.67
CA ASP A 207 25.45 -1.45 -5.02
C ASP A 207 25.39 -1.78 -3.53
N ARG A 208 24.33 -1.33 -2.86
CA ARG A 208 24.08 -1.65 -1.47
C ARG A 208 23.93 -3.17 -1.26
N GLY A 209 23.10 -3.82 -2.06
CA GLY A 209 22.84 -5.25 -1.98
C GLY A 209 24.08 -6.12 -2.19
N SER A 210 24.99 -5.70 -3.10
CA SER A 210 26.24 -6.40 -3.37
C SER A 210 27.22 -6.40 -2.20
N ARG A 211 27.09 -5.46 -1.26
CA ARG A 211 27.91 -5.31 -0.06
C ARG A 211 27.36 -6.03 1.17
N ILE A 212 26.16 -6.60 1.08
CA ILE A 212 25.53 -7.34 2.18
C ILE A 212 26.20 -8.73 2.32
N GLY A 213 26.94 -8.94 3.41
CA GLY A 213 27.61 -10.21 3.70
C GLY A 213 26.64 -11.33 4.11
N GLU A 214 27.08 -12.59 4.05
CA GLU A 214 26.23 -13.77 4.29
C GLU A 214 25.59 -13.77 5.69
N HIS A 215 26.35 -13.44 6.74
CA HIS A 215 25.79 -13.33 8.10
C HIS A 215 24.62 -12.34 8.19
N ARG A 216 24.69 -11.21 7.47
CA ARG A 216 23.58 -10.23 7.44
C ARG A 216 22.38 -10.76 6.65
N LYS A 217 22.59 -11.53 5.57
CA LYS A 217 21.50 -12.13 4.79
C LYS A 217 20.63 -13.08 5.61
N GLU A 218 21.24 -13.88 6.50
CA GLU A 218 20.50 -14.76 7.40
C GLU A 218 19.71 -13.98 8.44
N ALA A 219 20.32 -12.97 9.06
CA ALA A 219 19.67 -12.09 10.04
C ALA A 219 18.48 -11.34 9.44
N VAL A 220 18.62 -10.82 8.23
CA VAL A 220 17.58 -10.06 7.50
C VAL A 220 16.29 -10.87 7.33
N ILE A 221 16.39 -12.13 6.95
CA ILE A 221 15.21 -13.01 6.79
C ILE A 221 14.51 -13.19 8.14
N THR A 222 15.27 -13.44 9.19
CA THR A 222 14.73 -13.62 10.55
C THR A 222 14.04 -12.35 11.04
N GLU A 223 14.69 -11.18 10.90
CA GLU A 223 14.14 -9.89 11.29
C GLU A 223 12.85 -9.59 10.53
N PHE A 224 12.83 -9.77 9.21
CA PHE A 224 11.65 -9.59 8.37
C PHE A 224 10.50 -10.50 8.81
N MET A 225 10.75 -11.79 8.97
CA MET A 225 9.73 -12.78 9.33
C MET A 225 9.19 -12.59 10.75
N SER A 226 9.92 -11.90 11.62
CA SER A 226 9.50 -11.64 13.01
C SER A 226 8.41 -10.55 13.12
N VAL A 227 8.23 -9.70 12.08
CA VAL A 227 7.36 -8.52 12.15
C VAL A 227 5.92 -8.86 12.50
N LYS A 228 5.35 -9.91 11.90
CA LYS A 228 3.98 -10.35 12.23
C LYS A 228 3.81 -10.62 13.72
N SER A 229 4.73 -11.35 14.32
CA SER A 229 4.66 -11.69 15.74
C SER A 229 4.91 -10.47 16.64
N GLN A 230 5.77 -9.53 16.23
CA GLN A 230 5.98 -8.28 16.96
C GLN A 230 4.71 -7.43 16.97
N VAL A 231 4.09 -7.21 15.80
CA VAL A 231 2.84 -6.45 15.66
C VAL A 231 1.71 -7.07 16.52
N LEU A 232 1.50 -8.39 16.44
CA LEU A 232 0.43 -9.06 17.15
C LEU A 232 0.67 -9.13 18.67
N ARG A 233 1.93 -9.05 19.13
CA ARG A 233 2.25 -8.94 20.57
C ARG A 233 2.15 -7.52 21.10
N ALA A 234 2.50 -6.52 20.28
CA ALA A 234 2.47 -5.11 20.70
C ALA A 234 1.03 -4.62 20.96
N TRP A 235 0.08 -5.13 20.20
CA TRP A 235 -1.29 -4.63 20.22
C TRP A 235 -2.33 -5.74 20.42
N ASP A 236 -3.18 -5.55 21.42
CA ASP A 236 -4.38 -6.36 21.61
C ASP A 236 -5.59 -5.71 20.93
N VAL A 237 -5.49 -5.48 19.63
CA VAL A 237 -6.54 -4.93 18.78
C VAL A 237 -6.81 -5.82 17.56
N ASP A 238 -8.00 -5.71 17.00
CA ASP A 238 -8.47 -6.54 15.91
C ASP A 238 -8.19 -5.88 14.54
N VAL A 239 -8.29 -4.54 14.52
CA VAL A 239 -8.11 -3.69 13.33
C VAL A 239 -7.22 -2.51 13.69
N LEU A 240 -6.38 -2.08 12.75
CA LEU A 240 -5.57 -0.87 12.86
C LEU A 240 -6.12 0.21 11.93
N LEU A 241 -6.27 1.43 12.44
CA LEU A 241 -6.59 2.64 11.68
C LEU A 241 -5.37 3.55 11.68
N SER A 242 -4.96 4.04 10.52
CA SER A 242 -3.83 4.97 10.38
C SER A 242 -4.00 5.90 9.18
N PRO A 243 -3.21 6.98 9.07
CA PRO A 243 -3.02 7.64 7.78
C PRO A 243 -2.39 6.66 6.79
N MET A 244 -2.54 6.92 5.49
CA MET A 244 -1.77 6.21 4.45
C MET A 244 -0.56 7.02 4.01
N LEU A 245 -0.72 8.33 3.90
CA LEU A 245 0.30 9.29 3.49
C LEU A 245 0.55 10.27 4.63
N ALA A 246 1.81 10.71 4.79
CA ALA A 246 2.15 11.75 5.77
C ALA A 246 1.82 13.16 5.25
N PHE A 247 1.88 13.35 3.93
CA PHE A 247 1.56 14.61 3.25
C PHE A 247 0.95 14.33 1.86
N ASP A 248 0.37 15.35 1.23
CA ASP A 248 -0.26 15.26 -0.09
C ASP A 248 0.70 14.70 -1.16
N PRO A 249 0.19 14.07 -2.23
CA PRO A 249 1.02 13.61 -3.34
C PRO A 249 1.90 14.76 -3.87
N PRO A 250 3.24 14.59 -3.92
CA PRO A 250 4.13 15.65 -4.40
C PRO A 250 4.06 15.82 -5.92
N PRO A 251 4.55 16.95 -6.46
CA PRO A 251 4.65 17.16 -7.89
C PRO A 251 5.48 16.08 -8.58
N ILE A 252 5.16 15.80 -9.84
CA ILE A 252 5.96 14.92 -10.70
C ILE A 252 7.39 15.46 -10.78
N GLY A 253 8.37 14.55 -10.67
CA GLY A 253 9.80 14.87 -10.64
C GLY A 253 10.36 15.15 -9.24
N TYR A 254 9.51 15.33 -8.22
CA TYR A 254 9.95 15.66 -6.86
C TYR A 254 11.00 14.68 -6.31
N PHE A 255 10.72 13.39 -6.34
CA PHE A 255 11.63 12.35 -5.84
C PHE A 255 12.86 12.20 -6.73
N ARG A 256 12.68 12.23 -8.05
CA ARG A 256 13.78 12.06 -9.02
C ARG A 256 14.79 13.20 -9.04
N ALA A 257 14.45 14.34 -8.48
CA ALA A 257 15.38 15.46 -8.32
C ALA A 257 16.39 15.24 -7.17
N MET A 258 16.18 14.22 -6.33
CA MET A 258 17.01 13.90 -5.18
C MET A 258 18.13 12.91 -5.52
N SER A 259 19.11 12.78 -4.62
CA SER A 259 20.02 11.64 -4.66
C SER A 259 19.25 10.34 -4.45
N PRO A 260 19.73 9.18 -4.97
CA PRO A 260 19.04 7.90 -4.80
C PRO A 260 18.73 7.53 -3.35
N GLU A 261 19.63 7.85 -2.44
CA GLU A 261 19.46 7.63 -1.00
C GLU A 261 18.36 8.53 -0.44
N SER A 262 18.42 9.83 -0.75
CA SER A 262 17.38 10.79 -0.30
C SER A 262 16.02 10.45 -0.89
N ASP A 263 15.95 10.05 -2.16
CA ASP A 263 14.73 9.58 -2.82
C ASP A 263 14.12 8.41 -2.05
N PHE A 264 14.88 7.37 -1.75
CA PHE A 264 14.42 6.19 -1.00
C PHE A 264 13.85 6.56 0.38
N TYR A 265 14.59 7.35 1.15
CA TYR A 265 14.16 7.72 2.51
C TYR A 265 13.00 8.72 2.50
N THR A 266 12.92 9.63 1.53
CA THR A 266 11.79 10.56 1.42
C THR A 266 10.50 9.83 1.04
N GLN A 267 10.56 8.79 0.21
CA GLN A 267 9.41 7.91 -0.05
C GLN A 267 8.95 7.21 1.24
N THR A 268 9.88 6.79 2.10
CA THR A 268 9.57 6.17 3.40
C THR A 268 8.90 7.16 4.34
N GLN A 269 9.40 8.41 4.38
CA GLN A 269 8.78 9.50 5.14
C GLN A 269 7.38 9.83 4.63
N TRP A 270 7.15 9.75 3.32
CA TRP A 270 5.83 9.98 2.73
C TRP A 270 4.82 8.90 3.10
N THR A 271 5.27 7.62 3.22
CA THR A 271 4.38 6.46 3.39
C THR A 271 4.78 5.55 4.56
N PRO A 272 4.97 6.09 5.79
CA PRO A 272 5.66 5.39 6.86
C PRO A 272 4.89 4.22 7.50
N TRP A 273 3.60 4.05 7.19
CA TRP A 273 2.75 2.95 7.70
C TRP A 273 2.60 1.77 6.73
N ALA A 274 3.02 1.94 5.47
CA ALA A 274 2.70 0.99 4.41
C ALA A 274 3.38 -0.37 4.58
N THR A 275 4.69 -0.38 4.74
CA THR A 275 5.57 -1.56 4.64
C THR A 275 5.34 -2.59 5.75
N MET A 276 4.87 -2.17 6.91
CA MET A 276 4.56 -3.05 8.04
C MET A 276 3.60 -4.17 7.63
N PHE A 277 2.57 -3.88 6.85
CA PHE A 277 1.60 -4.88 6.38
C PHE A 277 2.18 -5.83 5.33
N ASN A 278 3.22 -5.42 4.63
CA ASN A 278 3.95 -6.28 3.69
C ASN A 278 4.84 -7.28 4.43
N MET A 279 5.59 -6.80 5.42
CA MET A 279 6.45 -7.64 6.24
C MET A 279 5.64 -8.61 7.12
N ALA A 280 4.50 -8.16 7.64
CA ALA A 280 3.61 -8.99 8.47
C ALA A 280 2.72 -9.96 7.65
N GLY A 281 2.63 -9.82 6.32
CA GLY A 281 1.73 -10.61 5.47
C GLY A 281 0.25 -10.37 5.75
N LEU A 282 -0.10 -9.28 6.43
CA LEU A 282 -1.47 -8.96 6.85
C LEU A 282 -2.21 -8.19 5.75
N GLY A 283 -3.55 -8.35 5.70
CA GLY A 283 -4.40 -7.61 4.78
C GLY A 283 -4.57 -6.15 5.19
N ALA A 284 -4.72 -5.26 4.20
CA ALA A 284 -5.01 -3.85 4.47
C ALA A 284 -5.78 -3.20 3.31
N LEU A 285 -6.61 -2.23 3.64
CA LEU A 285 -7.48 -1.52 2.72
C LEU A 285 -7.24 -0.02 2.83
N VAL A 286 -7.21 0.66 1.69
CA VAL A 286 -7.19 2.13 1.61
C VAL A 286 -8.38 2.57 0.78
N PHE A 287 -9.03 3.62 1.23
CA PHE A 287 -10.17 4.22 0.53
C PHE A 287 -10.32 5.70 0.91
N PRO A 288 -10.96 6.53 0.08
CA PRO A 288 -11.27 7.91 0.42
C PRO A 288 -12.33 7.96 1.52
N PHE A 289 -12.10 8.80 2.53
CA PHE A 289 -13.02 9.05 3.63
C PHE A 289 -13.50 10.50 3.57
N GLU A 290 -14.83 10.72 3.47
CA GLU A 290 -15.49 12.01 3.30
C GLU A 290 -15.16 12.71 1.96
N ASN A 291 -13.91 12.71 1.54
CA ASN A 291 -13.49 13.25 0.24
C ASN A 291 -12.23 12.55 -0.27
N ILE A 292 -11.89 12.77 -1.54
CA ILE A 292 -10.78 12.08 -2.24
C ILE A 292 -9.39 12.42 -1.70
N ARG A 293 -9.24 13.51 -0.94
CA ARG A 293 -7.96 13.97 -0.38
C ARG A 293 -7.71 13.51 1.06
N THR A 294 -8.65 12.77 1.63
CA THR A 294 -8.54 12.22 2.98
C THR A 294 -8.56 10.69 2.95
N PRO A 295 -7.52 10.04 2.41
CA PRO A 295 -7.43 8.58 2.38
C PRO A 295 -7.28 8.02 3.80
N ILE A 296 -8.04 6.97 4.11
CA ILE A 296 -7.93 6.21 5.35
C ILE A 296 -7.33 4.84 5.06
N HIS A 297 -6.39 4.42 5.89
CA HIS A 297 -5.76 3.11 5.85
C HIS A 297 -6.28 2.26 7.01
N VAL A 298 -6.87 1.10 6.69
CA VAL A 298 -7.42 0.15 7.67
C VAL A 298 -6.74 -1.19 7.48
N GLY A 299 -6.09 -1.68 8.53
CA GLY A 299 -5.34 -2.93 8.51
C GLY A 299 -6.00 -4.03 9.33
N ALA A 300 -6.04 -5.25 8.79
CA ALA A 300 -6.54 -6.43 9.48
C ALA A 300 -5.44 -7.04 10.34
N LEU A 301 -5.62 -7.09 11.65
CA LEU A 301 -4.70 -7.78 12.56
C LEU A 301 -5.25 -9.15 12.95
N ARG A 302 -6.52 -9.22 13.38
CA ARG A 302 -7.18 -10.44 13.85
C ARG A 302 -8.57 -10.64 13.22
N VAL A 303 -8.85 -9.96 12.11
CA VAL A 303 -10.12 -10.05 11.40
C VAL A 303 -9.93 -10.70 10.03
N SER A 304 -11.01 -11.30 9.52
CA SER A 304 -11.06 -11.82 8.17
C SER A 304 -11.15 -10.68 7.13
N PRO A 305 -10.85 -10.94 5.85
CA PRO A 305 -11.11 -9.99 4.77
C PRO A 305 -12.55 -9.46 4.76
N ALA A 306 -13.55 -10.33 4.99
CA ALA A 306 -14.94 -9.93 5.04
C ALA A 306 -15.21 -8.90 6.16
N GLN A 307 -14.68 -9.13 7.35
CA GLN A 307 -14.83 -8.20 8.46
C GLN A 307 -14.09 -6.88 8.21
N LEU A 308 -12.90 -6.90 7.59
CA LEU A 308 -12.17 -5.70 7.20
C LEU A 308 -13.00 -4.83 6.23
N PHE A 309 -13.59 -5.45 5.20
CA PHE A 309 -14.49 -4.76 4.27
C PHE A 309 -15.75 -4.24 4.97
N GLY A 310 -16.28 -4.96 5.96
CA GLY A 310 -17.39 -4.49 6.77
C GLY A 310 -17.06 -3.25 7.60
N VAL A 311 -15.86 -3.19 8.20
CA VAL A 311 -15.35 -1.98 8.88
C VAL A 311 -15.21 -0.83 7.87
N ALA A 312 -14.65 -1.09 6.69
CA ALA A 312 -14.55 -0.09 5.65
C ALA A 312 -15.93 0.41 5.20
N ALA A 313 -16.92 -0.47 5.05
CA ALA A 313 -18.29 -0.09 4.68
C ALA A 313 -18.94 0.85 5.71
N THR A 314 -18.65 0.66 7.00
CA THR A 314 -19.11 1.58 8.08
C THR A 314 -18.56 2.99 7.91
N LEU A 315 -17.32 3.14 7.39
CA LEU A 315 -16.67 4.42 7.17
C LEU A 315 -16.97 5.01 5.79
N TYR A 316 -17.12 4.15 4.78
CA TYR A 316 -17.32 4.58 3.39
C TYR A 316 -18.72 5.19 3.18
N GLY A 317 -19.70 4.85 4.05
CA GLY A 317 -21.10 5.31 3.96
C GLY A 317 -21.83 4.78 2.73
N ASP A 318 -23.06 5.26 2.50
CA ASP A 318 -23.87 4.93 1.31
C ASP A 318 -23.31 5.54 0.01
N SER A 319 -22.14 6.13 0.04
CA SER A 319 -21.52 6.76 -1.13
C SER A 319 -20.86 5.72 -2.05
N ASP A 320 -21.63 4.79 -2.59
CA ASP A 320 -21.27 4.03 -3.81
C ASP A 320 -21.20 4.97 -5.03
N ARG A 321 -21.03 6.26 -4.75
CA ARG A 321 -20.94 7.33 -5.75
C ARG A 321 -19.57 7.26 -6.38
N ARG A 322 -19.54 6.78 -7.63
CA ARG A 322 -18.41 7.05 -8.53
C ARG A 322 -18.11 8.54 -8.42
N ILE A 323 -16.85 8.86 -8.09
CA ILE A 323 -16.39 10.24 -8.17
C ILE A 323 -16.55 10.64 -9.63
N THR A 324 -17.54 11.45 -9.93
CA THR A 324 -17.66 12.10 -11.23
C THR A 324 -16.60 13.18 -11.24
N LEU A 325 -15.52 12.98 -12.00
CA LEU A 325 -14.49 13.98 -12.27
C LEU A 325 -15.06 15.16 -13.05
#